data_61e9bf19f72574a00ccee290fc130696
#
_entry.id   61e9bf19f72574a00ccee290fc130696
#
_cell.length_a   1.000
_cell.length_b   1.000
_cell.length_c   1.000
_cell.angle_alpha   90.00
_cell.angle_beta   90.00
_cell.angle_gamma   90.00
#
_symmetry.space_group_name_H-M   'P 1'
#
loop_
_entity.id
_entity.type
_entity.pdbx_description
1 polymer ?
#
loop_
_entity_poly.entity_id
_entity_poly.type
_entity_poly.pdbx_seq_one_letter_code
_entity_poly.pdbx_strand_id
1 'polypeptide(L)'
;MLGVKLATPITSPESRRANFTNEGGVGYIRYLKNIMGLWIIQCVQKQLGISFAQMVELAKTSTYTRIFDVNAARFSAPQDMRAEIRAALAETGEAPATDADLINSVYHSLAYCYGEAFRELEALTGQHWDKLYIAGGGAKNATLNQLTAHYTEKQVVALPIEATAIGNLKIQMSIPEGGTL
;
A
#
# COMPACT_ATOMS: atom_id res chain seq x y z
N MET A 1 -1.32 4.15 3.37
CA MET A 1 -1.41 3.83 4.81
C MET A 1 -2.16 2.52 4.98
N LEU A 2 -1.73 1.69 5.93
CA LEU A 2 -2.38 0.45 6.35
C LEU A 2 -2.65 0.55 7.85
N GLY A 3 -3.79 0.07 8.34
CA GLY A 3 -4.07 0.07 9.76
C GLY A 3 -5.49 -0.33 10.13
N VAL A 4 -5.79 -0.16 11.41
CA VAL A 4 -7.03 -0.63 12.04
C VAL A 4 -7.55 0.38 13.05
N LYS A 5 -8.83 0.26 13.39
CA LYS A 5 -9.46 1.00 14.50
C LYS A 5 -9.29 0.22 15.80
N LEU A 6 -8.83 0.89 16.84
CA LEU A 6 -8.65 0.33 18.19
C LEU A 6 -9.43 1.18 19.22
N ALA A 7 -9.81 0.56 20.32
CA ALA A 7 -10.41 1.27 21.46
C ALA A 7 -9.33 2.03 22.27
N THR A 8 -8.10 1.49 22.34
CA THR A 8 -6.99 2.05 23.11
C THR A 8 -5.71 2.09 22.28
N PRO A 9 -4.80 3.05 22.51
CA PRO A 9 -3.56 3.16 21.76
C PRO A 9 -2.58 2.03 22.11
N ILE A 10 -1.74 1.64 21.14
CA ILE A 10 -0.60 0.74 21.35
C ILE A 10 0.68 1.59 21.36
N THR A 11 1.40 1.60 22.50
CA THR A 11 2.59 2.43 22.71
C THR A 11 3.85 1.62 23.00
N SER A 12 3.85 0.33 22.67
CA SER A 12 4.97 -0.56 22.92
C SER A 12 6.23 -0.16 22.10
N PRO A 13 7.44 -0.50 22.59
CA PRO A 13 8.68 -0.30 21.84
C PRO A 13 8.67 -1.01 20.48
N GLU A 14 8.01 -2.16 20.39
CA GLU A 14 7.83 -2.94 19.14
C GLU A 14 7.01 -2.16 18.13
N SER A 15 5.88 -1.58 18.56
CA SER A 15 5.03 -0.72 17.74
C SER A 15 5.80 0.46 17.17
N ARG A 16 6.63 1.10 18.01
CA ARG A 16 7.49 2.22 17.59
C ARG A 16 8.54 1.78 16.57
N ARG A 17 9.22 0.64 16.80
CA ARG A 17 10.20 0.10 15.84
C ARG A 17 9.58 -0.26 14.50
N ALA A 18 8.36 -0.79 14.50
CA ALA A 18 7.59 -1.10 13.31
C ALA A 18 6.97 0.14 12.63
N ASN A 19 7.20 1.34 13.20
CA ASN A 19 6.73 2.63 12.66
C ASN A 19 5.21 2.75 12.55
N PHE A 20 4.47 2.17 13.52
CA PHE A 20 3.04 2.42 13.67
C PHE A 20 2.79 3.66 14.52
N THR A 21 1.73 4.39 14.18
CA THR A 21 1.28 5.60 14.86
C THR A 21 -0.14 5.43 15.39
N ASN A 22 -0.45 6.13 16.49
CA ASN A 22 -1.80 6.22 17.03
C ASN A 22 -2.35 7.60 16.65
N GLU A 23 -3.36 7.64 15.82
CA GLU A 23 -4.02 8.87 15.39
C GLU A 23 -5.44 8.94 15.96
N GLY A 24 -5.87 10.13 16.39
CA GLY A 24 -7.23 10.34 16.90
C GLY A 24 -8.29 10.09 15.82
N GLY A 25 -9.34 9.39 16.20
CA GLY A 25 -10.60 9.25 15.46
C GLY A 25 -11.77 9.70 16.32
N VAL A 26 -12.98 9.63 15.78
CA VAL A 26 -14.20 9.96 16.53
C VAL A 26 -14.59 8.75 17.39
N GLY A 27 -14.23 8.79 18.68
CA GLY A 27 -14.49 7.70 19.62
C GLY A 27 -13.64 6.44 19.45
N TYR A 28 -12.52 6.53 18.72
CA TYR A 28 -11.58 5.41 18.51
C TYR A 28 -10.19 5.93 18.17
N ILE A 29 -9.20 5.04 18.24
CA ILE A 29 -7.82 5.29 17.75
C ILE A 29 -7.66 4.66 16.38
N ARG A 30 -7.06 5.40 15.44
CA ARG A 30 -6.57 4.87 14.17
C ARG A 30 -5.12 4.44 14.38
N TYR A 31 -4.88 3.17 14.46
CA TYR A 31 -3.56 2.59 14.56
C TYR A 31 -3.04 2.31 13.15
N LEU A 32 -2.08 3.09 12.67
CA LEU A 32 -1.71 3.19 11.26
C LEU A 32 -0.20 3.07 11.06
N LYS A 33 0.19 2.46 9.94
CA LYS A 33 1.54 2.49 9.39
C LYS A 33 1.53 3.15 8.01
N ASN A 34 2.43 4.11 7.79
CA ASN A 34 2.70 4.60 6.45
C ASN A 34 3.48 3.54 5.69
N ILE A 35 2.94 3.13 4.55
CA ILE A 35 3.56 2.20 3.61
C ILE A 35 3.70 2.88 2.26
N MET A 36 4.67 2.45 1.47
CA MET A 36 4.83 2.95 0.12
C MET A 36 3.53 2.70 -0.66
N GLY A 37 2.98 3.77 -1.23
CA GLY A 37 1.77 3.71 -2.05
C GLY A 37 2.11 3.60 -3.53
N LEU A 38 1.26 4.21 -4.36
CA LEU A 38 1.41 4.16 -5.82
C LEU A 38 2.48 5.12 -6.38
N TRP A 39 3.25 5.81 -5.52
CA TRP A 39 4.26 6.78 -5.95
C TRP A 39 5.26 6.20 -6.96
N ILE A 40 5.84 5.03 -6.67
CA ILE A 40 6.79 4.37 -7.57
C ILE A 40 6.13 4.07 -8.92
N ILE A 41 4.92 3.51 -8.91
CA ILE A 41 4.14 3.21 -10.12
C ILE A 41 3.85 4.49 -10.92
N GLN A 42 3.48 5.59 -10.26
CA GLN A 42 3.22 6.89 -10.89
C GLN A 42 4.48 7.47 -11.55
N CYS A 43 5.63 7.36 -10.89
CA CYS A 43 6.91 7.80 -11.46
C CYS A 43 7.30 6.97 -12.68
N VAL A 44 7.20 5.66 -12.62
CA VAL A 44 7.48 4.76 -13.74
C VAL A 44 6.51 5.04 -14.89
N GLN A 45 5.22 5.19 -14.61
CA GLN A 45 4.20 5.53 -15.60
C GLN A 45 4.54 6.84 -16.34
N LYS A 46 4.91 7.87 -15.60
CA LYS A 46 5.29 9.18 -16.14
C LYS A 46 6.55 9.08 -17.03
N GLN A 47 7.55 8.33 -16.59
CA GLN A 47 8.80 8.16 -17.35
C GLN A 47 8.62 7.35 -18.63
N LEU A 48 7.70 6.38 -18.63
CA LEU A 48 7.38 5.58 -19.82
C LEU A 48 6.42 6.29 -20.78
N GLY A 49 5.68 7.30 -20.31
CA GLY A 49 4.71 8.00 -21.13
C GLY A 49 3.50 7.15 -21.54
N ILE A 50 3.18 6.10 -20.77
CA ILE A 50 2.08 5.17 -21.05
C ILE A 50 0.98 5.27 -20.01
N SER A 51 -0.21 4.78 -20.30
CA SER A 51 -1.32 4.74 -19.34
C SER A 51 -1.14 3.64 -18.29
N PHE A 52 -1.82 3.76 -17.13
CA PHE A 52 -1.86 2.70 -16.13
C PHE A 52 -2.43 1.38 -16.67
N ALA A 53 -3.39 1.44 -17.60
CA ALA A 53 -3.92 0.25 -18.25
C ALA A 53 -2.85 -0.47 -19.07
N GLN A 54 -2.06 0.29 -19.85
CA GLN A 54 -0.94 -0.27 -20.61
C GLN A 54 0.15 -0.85 -19.70
N MET A 55 0.44 -0.22 -18.54
CA MET A 55 1.36 -0.80 -17.56
C MET A 55 0.88 -2.16 -17.04
N VAL A 56 -0.41 -2.29 -16.74
CA VAL A 56 -0.99 -3.56 -16.28
C VAL A 56 -0.87 -4.63 -17.37
N GLU A 57 -1.16 -4.30 -18.63
CA GLU A 57 -1.03 -5.25 -19.73
C GLU A 57 0.43 -5.66 -19.97
N LEU A 58 1.37 -4.72 -19.89
CA LEU A 58 2.81 -5.04 -19.95
C LEU A 58 3.23 -5.97 -18.80
N ALA A 59 2.85 -5.66 -17.56
CA ALA A 59 3.19 -6.51 -16.43
C ALA A 59 2.75 -7.97 -16.61
N LYS A 60 1.58 -8.20 -17.20
CA LYS A 60 1.06 -9.55 -17.47
C LYS A 60 1.90 -10.37 -18.45
N THR A 61 2.72 -9.73 -19.27
CA THR A 61 3.61 -10.42 -20.22
C THR A 61 4.91 -10.89 -19.59
N SER A 62 5.18 -10.49 -18.34
CA SER A 62 6.41 -10.81 -17.61
C SER A 62 6.18 -11.91 -16.58
N THR A 63 7.16 -12.79 -16.45
CA THR A 63 7.27 -13.77 -15.37
C THR A 63 8.28 -13.36 -14.30
N TYR A 64 8.87 -12.17 -14.42
CA TYR A 64 9.86 -11.65 -13.49
C TYR A 64 9.20 -11.13 -12.21
N THR A 65 9.33 -11.87 -11.11
CA THR A 65 8.66 -11.61 -9.83
C THR A 65 9.61 -11.24 -8.69
N ARG A 66 10.87 -10.88 -9.02
CA ARG A 66 11.82 -10.45 -7.99
C ARG A 66 11.33 -9.18 -7.31
N ILE A 67 11.60 -9.09 -6.01
CA ILE A 67 11.16 -7.99 -5.16
C ILE A 67 12.35 -7.17 -4.66
N PHE A 68 12.11 -5.91 -4.37
CA PHE A 68 13.03 -4.97 -3.73
C PHE A 68 12.33 -4.24 -2.60
N ASP A 69 13.09 -3.65 -1.68
CA ASP A 69 12.53 -2.84 -0.60
C ASP A 69 12.00 -1.50 -1.14
N VAL A 70 10.69 -1.42 -1.31
CA VAL A 70 10.00 -0.21 -1.80
C VAL A 70 10.09 0.98 -0.85
N ASN A 71 10.46 0.77 0.42
CA ASN A 71 10.61 1.83 1.42
C ASN A 71 12.05 2.37 1.49
N ALA A 72 12.99 1.85 0.71
CA ALA A 72 14.36 2.32 0.68
C ALA A 72 14.42 3.82 0.31
N ALA A 73 15.31 4.56 0.96
CA ALA A 73 15.43 6.01 0.83
C ALA A 73 15.65 6.48 -0.62
N ARG A 74 16.27 5.66 -1.46
CA ARG A 74 16.52 5.94 -2.89
C ARG A 74 15.23 6.21 -3.67
N PHE A 75 14.07 5.71 -3.23
CA PHE A 75 12.78 5.88 -3.91
C PHE A 75 11.99 7.11 -3.46
N SER A 76 12.50 7.90 -2.50
CA SER A 76 11.78 9.06 -1.97
C SER A 76 11.67 10.19 -2.98
N ALA A 77 12.77 10.52 -3.68
CA ALA A 77 12.82 11.58 -4.69
C ALA A 77 13.92 11.32 -5.73
N PRO A 78 13.90 10.20 -6.46
CA PRO A 78 14.93 9.90 -7.44
C PRO A 78 14.81 10.77 -8.70
N GLN A 79 15.93 11.07 -9.33
CA GLN A 79 15.93 11.72 -10.65
C GLN A 79 15.41 10.75 -11.73
N ASP A 80 15.78 9.47 -11.63
CA ASP A 80 15.31 8.40 -12.51
C ASP A 80 14.86 7.19 -11.68
N MET A 81 13.53 7.05 -11.50
CA MET A 81 12.94 5.95 -10.74
C MET A 81 13.25 4.59 -11.38
N ARG A 82 13.27 4.51 -12.69
CA ARG A 82 13.52 3.24 -13.40
C ARG A 82 14.97 2.78 -13.20
N ALA A 83 15.91 3.71 -13.25
CA ALA A 83 17.31 3.41 -12.97
C ALA A 83 17.51 2.92 -11.54
N GLU A 84 16.90 3.58 -10.56
CA GLU A 84 16.96 3.17 -9.15
C GLU A 84 16.35 1.78 -8.89
N ILE A 85 15.24 1.46 -9.54
CA ILE A 85 14.62 0.12 -9.43
C ILE A 85 15.57 -0.95 -10.03
N ARG A 86 16.13 -0.69 -11.21
CA ARG A 86 17.10 -1.63 -11.84
C ARG A 86 18.32 -1.84 -10.96
N ALA A 87 18.86 -0.79 -10.37
CA ALA A 87 19.99 -0.86 -9.47
C ALA A 87 19.65 -1.67 -8.20
N ALA A 88 18.52 -1.41 -7.58
CA ALA A 88 18.08 -2.13 -6.39
C ALA A 88 17.90 -3.64 -6.65
N LEU A 89 17.35 -4.01 -7.80
CA LEU A 89 17.19 -5.41 -8.20
C LEU A 89 18.53 -6.07 -8.54
N ALA A 90 19.43 -5.36 -9.18
CA ALA A 90 20.78 -5.85 -9.49
C ALA A 90 21.60 -6.15 -8.22
N GLU A 91 21.41 -5.40 -7.14
CA GLU A 91 22.06 -5.64 -5.84
C GLU A 91 21.66 -6.97 -5.20
N THR A 92 20.44 -7.47 -5.48
CA THR A 92 19.89 -8.70 -4.91
C THR A 92 19.86 -9.88 -5.88
N GLY A 93 20.27 -9.67 -7.13
CA GLY A 93 20.27 -10.70 -8.18
C GLY A 93 20.34 -10.13 -9.57
N GLU A 94 19.52 -10.67 -10.49
CA GLU A 94 19.49 -10.23 -11.88
C GLU A 94 18.57 -9.02 -12.05
N ALA A 95 19.08 -7.99 -12.73
CA ALA A 95 18.27 -6.82 -13.07
C ALA A 95 17.18 -7.16 -14.11
N PRO A 96 16.04 -6.46 -14.10
CA PRO A 96 14.99 -6.66 -15.09
C PRO A 96 15.48 -6.32 -16.50
N ALA A 97 15.27 -7.24 -17.43
CA ALA A 97 15.71 -7.08 -18.82
C ALA A 97 14.82 -6.09 -19.59
N THR A 98 13.53 -6.09 -19.29
CA THR A 98 12.52 -5.30 -20.00
C THR A 98 11.77 -4.34 -19.07
N ASP A 99 11.00 -3.42 -19.63
CA ASP A 99 10.10 -2.58 -18.85
C ASP A 99 8.91 -3.38 -18.30
N ALA A 100 8.50 -4.45 -18.97
CA ALA A 100 7.52 -5.39 -18.46
C ALA A 100 8.00 -6.04 -17.14
N ASP A 101 9.25 -6.51 -17.12
CA ASP A 101 9.87 -7.10 -15.93
C ASP A 101 9.96 -6.10 -14.79
N LEU A 102 10.40 -4.87 -15.10
CA LEU A 102 10.50 -3.80 -14.12
C LEU A 102 9.11 -3.49 -13.51
N ILE A 103 8.09 -3.32 -14.33
CA ILE A 103 6.73 -3.00 -13.87
C ILE A 103 6.18 -4.16 -13.02
N ASN A 104 6.34 -5.40 -13.48
CA ASN A 104 5.86 -6.56 -12.74
C ASN A 104 6.55 -6.68 -11.37
N SER A 105 7.87 -6.47 -11.31
CA SER A 105 8.63 -6.42 -10.07
C SER A 105 8.11 -5.35 -9.11
N VAL A 106 7.77 -4.15 -9.60
CA VAL A 106 7.19 -3.09 -8.75
C VAL A 106 5.86 -3.52 -8.15
N TYR A 107 4.97 -4.14 -8.92
CA TYR A 107 3.70 -4.65 -8.41
C TYR A 107 3.91 -5.72 -7.34
N HIS A 108 4.80 -6.67 -7.57
CA HIS A 108 5.13 -7.71 -6.60
C HIS A 108 5.76 -7.12 -5.33
N SER A 109 6.68 -6.17 -5.47
CA SER A 109 7.37 -5.52 -4.33
C SER A 109 6.40 -4.72 -3.45
N LEU A 110 5.47 -3.98 -4.06
CA LEU A 110 4.42 -3.26 -3.33
C LEU A 110 3.50 -4.22 -2.59
N ALA A 111 3.02 -5.25 -3.27
CA ALA A 111 2.12 -6.23 -2.66
C ALA A 111 2.79 -7.02 -1.53
N TYR A 112 4.07 -7.38 -1.70
CA TYR A 112 4.88 -7.98 -0.65
C TYR A 112 5.02 -7.07 0.58
N CYS A 113 5.34 -5.79 0.36
CA CYS A 113 5.42 -4.79 1.43
C CYS A 113 4.09 -4.67 2.20
N TYR A 114 2.95 -4.76 1.50
CA TYR A 114 1.63 -4.76 2.15
C TYR A 114 1.42 -6.03 2.98
N GLY A 115 1.87 -7.18 2.51
CA GLY A 115 1.85 -8.44 3.25
C GLY A 115 2.66 -8.38 4.54
N GLU A 116 3.90 -7.86 4.47
CA GLU A 116 4.74 -7.67 5.66
C GLU A 116 4.07 -6.72 6.67
N ALA A 117 3.60 -5.55 6.21
CA ALA A 117 2.94 -4.59 7.08
C ALA A 117 1.66 -5.15 7.73
N PHE A 118 0.94 -6.04 7.02
CA PHE A 118 -0.25 -6.69 7.56
C PHE A 118 0.10 -7.72 8.64
N ARG A 119 1.14 -8.54 8.43
CA ARG A 119 1.65 -9.49 9.44
C ARG A 119 2.15 -8.77 10.70
N GLU A 120 2.86 -7.65 10.54
CA GLU A 120 3.27 -6.82 11.67
C GLU A 120 2.07 -6.25 12.44
N LEU A 121 1.03 -5.81 11.73
CA LEU A 121 -0.21 -5.31 12.34
C LEU A 121 -0.89 -6.40 13.18
N GLU A 122 -1.05 -7.61 12.64
CA GLU A 122 -1.62 -8.75 13.37
C GLU A 122 -0.77 -9.11 14.61
N ALA A 123 0.54 -9.16 14.46
CA ALA A 123 1.45 -9.48 15.57
C ALA A 123 1.41 -8.43 16.70
N LEU A 124 1.35 -7.13 16.36
CA LEU A 124 1.33 -6.05 17.34
C LEU A 124 -0.01 -5.88 18.05
N THR A 125 -1.11 -6.22 17.39
CA THR A 125 -2.46 -6.10 17.95
C THR A 125 -2.94 -7.38 18.62
N GLY A 126 -2.35 -8.52 18.30
CA GLY A 126 -2.84 -9.84 18.70
C GLY A 126 -4.18 -10.21 18.07
N GLN A 127 -4.61 -9.48 17.02
CA GLN A 127 -5.86 -9.68 16.31
C GLN A 127 -5.60 -10.26 14.92
N HIS A 128 -6.57 -10.99 14.39
CA HIS A 128 -6.53 -11.53 13.04
C HIS A 128 -7.73 -11.05 12.25
N TRP A 129 -7.52 -10.77 10.96
CA TRP A 129 -8.58 -10.34 10.05
C TRP A 129 -8.53 -11.19 8.77
N ASP A 130 -9.70 -11.64 8.33
CA ASP A 130 -9.84 -12.40 7.08
C ASP A 130 -9.93 -11.47 5.85
N LYS A 131 -10.20 -10.18 6.07
CA LYS A 131 -10.46 -9.20 5.01
C LYS A 131 -9.59 -7.98 5.12
N LEU A 132 -9.10 -7.53 3.97
CA LEU A 132 -8.39 -6.27 3.79
C LEU A 132 -9.21 -5.36 2.86
N TYR A 133 -9.59 -4.20 3.36
CA TYR A 133 -10.34 -3.21 2.58
C TYR A 133 -9.39 -2.18 1.98
N ILE A 134 -9.45 -2.01 0.65
CA ILE A 134 -8.65 -1.02 -0.07
C ILE A 134 -9.57 0.12 -0.53
N ALA A 135 -9.28 1.34 -0.08
CA ALA A 135 -10.02 2.55 -0.42
C ALA A 135 -9.15 3.52 -1.24
N GLY A 136 -9.81 4.43 -1.96
CA GLY A 136 -9.16 5.46 -2.76
C GLY A 136 -8.64 4.95 -4.11
N GLY A 137 -7.69 5.67 -4.70
CA GLY A 137 -7.20 5.40 -6.07
C GLY A 137 -6.61 4.01 -6.28
N GLY A 138 -6.00 3.42 -5.23
CA GLY A 138 -5.46 2.06 -5.27
C GLY A 138 -6.50 0.98 -5.51
N ALA A 139 -7.76 1.20 -5.11
CA ALA A 139 -8.85 0.26 -5.30
C ALA A 139 -9.12 -0.10 -6.78
N LYS A 140 -8.77 0.79 -7.71
CA LYS A 140 -8.92 0.56 -9.16
C LYS A 140 -7.90 -0.41 -9.75
N ASN A 141 -6.79 -0.66 -9.09
CA ASN A 141 -5.72 -1.49 -9.63
C ASN A 141 -5.96 -2.98 -9.30
N ALA A 142 -6.73 -3.66 -10.18
CA ALA A 142 -7.09 -5.06 -9.97
C ALA A 142 -5.87 -5.97 -9.84
N THR A 143 -4.80 -5.75 -10.62
CA THR A 143 -3.57 -6.54 -10.55
C THR A 143 -2.89 -6.40 -9.19
N LEU A 144 -2.72 -5.17 -8.69
CA LEU A 144 -2.14 -4.95 -7.37
C LEU A 144 -3.03 -5.53 -6.26
N ASN A 145 -4.36 -5.43 -6.40
CA ASN A 145 -5.30 -6.00 -5.44
C ASN A 145 -5.21 -7.53 -5.39
N GLN A 146 -5.08 -8.20 -6.55
CA GLN A 146 -4.87 -9.67 -6.62
C GLN A 146 -3.54 -10.08 -5.99
N LEU A 147 -2.46 -9.38 -6.30
CA LEU A 147 -1.15 -9.63 -5.69
C LEU A 147 -1.18 -9.35 -4.18
N THR A 148 -1.88 -8.30 -3.76
CA THR A 148 -2.07 -8.03 -2.33
C THR A 148 -2.80 -9.17 -1.63
N ALA A 149 -3.87 -9.72 -2.23
CA ALA A 149 -4.56 -10.90 -1.69
C ALA A 149 -3.62 -12.10 -1.59
N HIS A 150 -2.77 -12.32 -2.60
CA HIS A 150 -1.77 -13.39 -2.60
C HIS A 150 -0.75 -13.24 -1.46
N TYR A 151 -0.12 -12.06 -1.31
CA TYR A 151 0.92 -11.85 -0.30
C TYR A 151 0.42 -11.67 1.12
N THR A 152 -0.83 -11.24 1.30
CA THR A 152 -1.47 -11.13 2.63
C THR A 152 -2.19 -12.42 3.04
N GLU A 153 -2.52 -13.30 2.08
CA GLU A 153 -3.40 -14.46 2.27
C GLU A 153 -4.80 -14.07 2.79
N LYS A 154 -5.25 -12.87 2.43
CA LYS A 154 -6.53 -12.30 2.87
C LYS A 154 -7.46 -12.03 1.71
N GLN A 155 -8.76 -12.02 2.00
CA GLN A 155 -9.74 -11.52 1.04
C GLN A 155 -9.60 -10.01 0.88
N VAL A 156 -9.18 -9.56 -0.29
CA VAL A 156 -9.11 -8.12 -0.62
C VAL A 156 -10.46 -7.64 -1.13
N VAL A 157 -10.98 -6.57 -0.51
CA VAL A 157 -12.23 -5.91 -0.88
C VAL A 157 -11.93 -4.49 -1.33
N ALA A 158 -12.05 -4.23 -2.63
CA ALA A 158 -11.91 -2.88 -3.19
C ALA A 158 -13.17 -2.05 -2.90
N LEU A 159 -13.01 -0.94 -2.20
CA LEU A 159 -14.10 -0.02 -1.89
C LEU A 159 -14.25 1.04 -3.00
N PRO A 160 -15.44 1.66 -3.14
CA PRO A 160 -15.60 2.83 -4.00
C PRO A 160 -14.59 3.93 -3.68
N ILE A 161 -14.18 4.69 -4.70
CA ILE A 161 -13.17 5.77 -4.54
C ILE A 161 -13.67 6.83 -3.57
N GLU A 162 -14.96 7.09 -3.59
CA GLU A 162 -15.66 8.05 -2.76
C GLU A 162 -15.82 7.61 -1.30
N ALA A 163 -15.34 6.42 -0.93
CA ALA A 163 -15.51 5.86 0.42
C ALA A 163 -15.08 6.83 1.53
N THR A 164 -13.99 7.60 1.30
CA THR A 164 -13.52 8.62 2.27
C THR A 164 -14.52 9.78 2.39
N ALA A 165 -15.02 10.30 1.27
CA ALA A 165 -15.99 11.39 1.25
C ALA A 165 -17.33 10.94 1.89
N ILE A 166 -17.80 9.75 1.54
CA ILE A 166 -19.00 9.13 2.13
C ILE A 166 -18.82 8.93 3.63
N GLY A 167 -17.64 8.50 4.08
CA GLY A 167 -17.33 8.34 5.49
C GLY A 167 -17.41 9.68 6.25
N ASN A 168 -16.84 10.74 5.69
CA ASN A 168 -16.92 12.08 6.27
C ASN A 168 -18.36 12.61 6.35
N LEU A 169 -19.14 12.45 5.27
CA LEU A 169 -20.54 12.84 5.26
C LEU A 169 -21.35 12.10 6.32
N LYS A 170 -21.15 10.79 6.48
CA LYS A 170 -21.85 10.00 7.52
C LYS A 170 -21.55 10.52 8.92
N ILE A 171 -20.30 10.87 9.22
CA ILE A 171 -19.92 11.46 10.51
C ILE A 171 -20.61 12.82 10.70
N GLN A 172 -20.56 13.71 9.71
CA GLN A 172 -21.21 15.01 9.79
C GLN A 172 -22.73 14.90 10.00
N MET A 173 -23.38 13.97 9.29
CA MET A 173 -24.83 13.72 9.44
C MET A 173 -25.20 13.07 10.79
N SER A 174 -24.24 12.46 11.49
CA SER A 174 -24.48 11.86 12.80
C SER A 174 -24.35 12.84 13.96
N ILE A 175 -23.90 14.08 13.70
CA ILE A 175 -23.78 15.14 14.71
C ILE A 175 -25.15 15.82 14.81
N PRO A 176 -25.79 15.89 16.01
CA PRO A 176 -27.03 16.63 16.20
C PRO A 176 -26.84 18.12 15.86
N GLU A 177 -27.88 18.77 15.35
CA GLU A 177 -27.84 20.22 15.10
C GLU A 177 -27.45 20.95 16.39
N GLY A 178 -26.34 21.71 16.37
CA GLY A 178 -25.81 22.42 17.54
C GLY A 178 -24.79 21.65 18.37
N GLY A 179 -24.41 20.41 17.99
CA GLY A 179 -23.34 19.64 18.61
C GLY A 179 -21.97 20.00 18.06
N THR A 180 -20.95 20.16 18.93
CA THR A 180 -19.52 20.20 18.58
C THR A 180 -18.96 18.77 18.59
N LEU A 181 -17.99 18.49 17.71
CA LEU A 181 -17.20 17.26 17.71
C LEU A 181 -16.35 17.14 18.98
#